data_3f0a984635aae941f7d46a45e80957e5
#
_entry.id   3f0a984635aae941f7d46a45e80957e5
#
_cell.length_a   1.000
_cell.length_b   1.000
_cell.length_c   1.000
_cell.angle_alpha   90.00
_cell.angle_beta   90.00
_cell.angle_gamma   90.00
#
_symmetry.space_group_name_H-M   'P 1'
#
loop_
_entity.id
_entity.type
_entity.pdbx_description
1 polymer ?
#
loop_
_entity_poly.entity_id
_entity_poly.type
_entity_poly.pdbx_seq_one_letter_code
_entity_poly.pdbx_strand_id
1 'polypeptide(L)'
;MVTKKPKGLGRGLEALLGPKVDDAAVAAANKQQGEPNTLPLTELVPGMYQPRTRMDEGALYELAESIKVQGIMQPILVRKLESGKNAGKYEIIAGERRSRAAKLAGLDEVPVLVRNVPNEAAAAMALIENIQREDLNPLEEAQGLNRLIKEFGLTHELAAQAVGRSRSAASNLLRLLNLADPVQTMLMAGDLDMGHARALLALDRATQITAANQINAKKLSVREAESLVKKLSAEFNLVPQKPKKEKSRDMKRVEEELSDLLTAQVEVRVKKRVKRHGKLEDMGEVAIQFGSLDALNGLIDRLRGQSPS
;
A
#
# COMPACT_ATOMS: atom_id res chain seq x y z
N MET A 1 5.49 -36.59 6.72
CA MET A 1 4.92 -35.30 7.10
C MET A 1 6.01 -34.24 7.00
N VAL A 2 5.94 -33.39 5.98
CA VAL A 2 6.93 -32.31 5.77
C VAL A 2 6.38 -31.08 6.46
N THR A 3 6.95 -30.73 7.62
CA THR A 3 6.65 -29.50 8.34
C THR A 3 7.19 -28.32 7.54
N LYS A 4 6.30 -27.53 6.91
CA LYS A 4 6.64 -26.24 6.31
C LYS A 4 7.13 -25.31 7.42
N LYS A 5 8.43 -24.97 7.42
CA LYS A 5 8.97 -23.88 8.23
C LYS A 5 8.18 -22.59 7.93
N PRO A 6 7.74 -21.83 8.95
CA PRO A 6 7.15 -20.51 8.73
C PRO A 6 8.20 -19.63 8.02
N LYS A 7 7.80 -18.97 6.94
CA LYS A 7 8.66 -17.98 6.26
C LYS A 7 8.91 -16.85 7.27
N GLY A 8 10.17 -16.75 7.72
CA GLY A 8 10.59 -15.67 8.62
C GLY A 8 10.32 -14.29 8.00
N LEU A 9 10.12 -13.29 8.86
CA LEU A 9 10.07 -11.87 8.48
C LEU A 9 11.26 -11.59 7.54
N GLY A 10 11.00 -10.86 6.44
CA GLY A 10 12.05 -10.53 5.49
C GLY A 10 13.19 -9.74 6.19
N ARG A 11 14.44 -9.99 5.80
CA ARG A 11 15.65 -9.39 6.40
C ARG A 11 15.56 -7.87 6.64
N GLY A 12 14.79 -7.15 5.83
CA GLY A 12 14.61 -5.70 5.99
C GLY A 12 13.72 -5.30 7.18
N LEU A 13 12.71 -6.09 7.53
CA LEU A 13 11.83 -5.82 8.66
C LEU A 13 12.51 -6.19 9.98
N GLU A 14 13.26 -7.30 10.02
CA GLU A 14 14.07 -7.69 11.17
C GLU A 14 15.21 -6.70 11.44
N ALA A 15 15.78 -6.11 10.38
CA ALA A 15 16.80 -5.08 10.53
C ALA A 15 16.25 -3.78 11.15
N LEU A 16 14.97 -3.45 10.88
CA LEU A 16 14.33 -2.25 11.40
C LEU A 16 13.71 -2.47 12.79
N LEU A 17 12.99 -3.59 12.98
CA LEU A 17 12.20 -3.85 14.19
C LEU A 17 12.88 -4.81 15.18
N GLY A 18 14.01 -5.37 14.81
CA GLY A 18 14.63 -6.48 15.53
C GLY A 18 13.88 -7.81 15.30
N PRO A 19 14.39 -8.92 15.84
CA PRO A 19 13.74 -10.21 15.76
C PRO A 19 12.37 -10.16 16.44
N LYS A 20 11.39 -10.87 15.84
CA LYS A 20 10.04 -11.00 16.41
C LYS A 20 10.14 -11.82 17.70
N VAL A 21 10.18 -11.16 18.83
CA VAL A 21 10.22 -11.79 20.16
C VAL A 21 8.84 -11.59 20.79
N ASP A 22 8.27 -12.65 21.38
CA ASP A 22 7.04 -12.58 22.13
C ASP A 22 7.20 -11.62 23.33
N ASP A 23 6.19 -10.78 23.60
CA ASP A 23 6.22 -9.83 24.69
C ASP A 23 6.49 -10.49 26.06
N ALA A 24 6.04 -11.73 26.23
CA ALA A 24 6.37 -12.54 27.42
C ALA A 24 7.87 -12.89 27.51
N ALA A 25 8.49 -13.20 26.38
CA ALA A 25 9.93 -13.48 26.31
C ALA A 25 10.75 -12.19 26.53
N VAL A 26 10.29 -11.07 26.02
CA VAL A 26 10.91 -9.75 26.27
C VAL A 26 10.80 -9.37 27.74
N ALA A 27 9.64 -9.54 28.36
CA ALA A 27 9.45 -9.28 29.79
C ALA A 27 10.36 -10.17 30.67
N ALA A 28 10.54 -11.45 30.29
CA ALA A 28 11.45 -12.36 31.00
C ALA A 28 12.92 -11.93 30.81
N ALA A 29 13.32 -11.54 29.61
CA ALA A 29 14.66 -11.04 29.31
C ALA A 29 14.94 -9.71 30.04
N ASN A 30 14.00 -8.79 30.09
CA ASN A 30 14.10 -7.52 30.80
C ASN A 30 14.30 -7.73 32.31
N LYS A 31 13.58 -8.71 32.90
CA LYS A 31 13.80 -9.12 34.30
C LYS A 31 15.21 -9.59 34.58
N GLN A 32 15.82 -10.33 33.65
CA GLN A 32 17.21 -10.79 33.76
C GLN A 32 18.24 -9.65 33.57
N GLN A 33 17.87 -8.61 32.79
CA GLN A 33 18.72 -7.44 32.54
C GLN A 33 18.52 -6.29 33.54
N GLY A 34 17.64 -6.47 34.55
CA GLY A 34 17.38 -5.45 35.55
C GLY A 34 16.54 -4.26 35.06
N GLU A 35 15.86 -4.41 33.91
CA GLU A 35 14.96 -3.38 33.40
C GLU A 35 13.65 -3.36 34.22
N PRO A 36 13.07 -2.17 34.49
CA PRO A 36 11.88 -2.04 35.31
C PRO A 36 10.66 -2.64 34.59
N ASN A 37 9.82 -3.35 35.37
CA ASN A 37 8.51 -3.81 34.89
C ASN A 37 7.37 -2.83 35.22
N THR A 38 7.60 -1.89 36.12
CA THR A 38 6.70 -0.80 36.54
C THR A 38 7.49 0.50 36.55
N LEU A 39 6.86 1.57 36.13
CA LEU A 39 7.44 2.93 36.16
C LEU A 39 6.43 3.95 36.69
N PRO A 40 6.89 4.95 37.43
CA PRO A 40 6.09 6.12 37.78
C PRO A 40 5.61 6.83 36.51
N LEU A 41 4.35 7.28 36.50
CA LEU A 41 3.80 8.05 35.37
C LEU A 41 4.56 9.33 35.07
N THR A 42 5.28 9.89 36.07
CA THR A 42 6.13 11.08 35.94
C THR A 42 7.40 10.84 35.10
N GLU A 43 7.83 9.60 34.98
CA GLU A 43 8.99 9.21 34.17
C GLU A 43 8.60 8.90 32.72
N LEU A 44 7.30 8.79 32.41
CA LEU A 44 6.81 8.56 31.06
C LEU A 44 6.67 9.89 30.31
N VAL A 45 7.18 9.93 29.09
CA VAL A 45 7.00 11.04 28.16
C VAL A 45 6.24 10.59 26.93
N PRO A 46 5.33 11.43 26.39
CA PRO A 46 4.60 11.11 25.18
C PRO A 46 5.55 10.85 23.99
N GLY A 47 5.20 9.89 23.16
CA GLY A 47 5.96 9.59 21.96
C GLY A 47 5.88 10.72 20.92
N MET A 48 7.01 11.02 20.26
CA MET A 48 7.12 12.07 19.26
C MET A 48 6.25 11.82 18.01
N TYR A 49 5.86 10.58 17.77
CA TYR A 49 5.10 10.13 16.58
C TYR A 49 3.63 9.80 16.87
N GLN A 50 3.05 10.41 17.92
CA GLN A 50 1.65 10.17 18.30
C GLN A 50 0.68 10.95 17.38
N PRO A 51 -0.06 10.29 16.46
CA PRO A 51 -0.92 10.97 15.50
C PRO A 51 -2.26 11.46 16.08
N ARG A 52 -2.64 11.01 17.29
CA ARG A 52 -3.90 11.37 17.91
C ARG A 52 -3.83 12.73 18.60
N THR A 53 -4.20 13.78 17.87
CA THR A 53 -4.42 15.13 18.43
C THR A 53 -5.81 15.27 19.08
N ARG A 54 -6.81 14.48 18.67
CA ARG A 54 -8.15 14.46 19.26
C ARG A 54 -8.43 13.07 19.85
N MET A 55 -8.58 13.00 21.15
CA MET A 55 -9.07 11.82 21.85
C MET A 55 -10.52 12.10 22.27
N ASP A 56 -11.36 11.09 22.10
CA ASP A 56 -12.70 11.09 22.68
C ASP A 56 -12.56 11.01 24.20
N GLU A 57 -12.95 12.09 24.87
CA GLU A 57 -12.86 12.21 26.32
C GLU A 57 -13.76 11.17 27.02
N GLY A 58 -14.96 10.89 26.46
CA GLY A 58 -15.87 9.89 27.00
C GLY A 58 -15.24 8.50 27.03
N ALA A 59 -14.69 8.06 25.88
CA ALA A 59 -14.00 6.78 25.79
C ALA A 59 -12.71 6.70 26.61
N LEU A 60 -12.11 7.85 26.97
CA LEU A 60 -10.94 7.90 27.86
C LEU A 60 -11.36 7.72 29.34
N TYR A 61 -12.48 8.34 29.74
CA TYR A 61 -13.05 8.17 31.09
C TYR A 61 -13.52 6.74 31.32
N GLU A 62 -14.21 6.10 30.36
CA GLU A 62 -14.60 4.69 30.47
C GLU A 62 -13.39 3.78 30.69
N LEU A 63 -12.30 4.04 29.94
CA LEU A 63 -11.06 3.30 30.12
C LEU A 63 -10.44 3.55 31.52
N ALA A 64 -10.50 4.79 32.01
CA ALA A 64 -9.99 5.12 33.35
C ALA A 64 -10.78 4.40 34.46
N GLU A 65 -12.11 4.33 34.36
CA GLU A 65 -12.93 3.56 35.30
C GLU A 65 -12.61 2.05 35.26
N SER A 66 -12.43 1.50 34.07
CA SER A 66 -11.98 0.11 33.89
C SER A 66 -10.63 -0.14 34.57
N ILE A 67 -9.67 0.79 34.38
CA ILE A 67 -8.31 0.69 34.95
C ILE A 67 -8.34 0.80 36.48
N LYS A 68 -9.24 1.60 37.06
CA LYS A 68 -9.42 1.65 38.55
C LYS A 68 -9.81 0.30 39.13
N VAL A 69 -10.66 -0.45 38.41
CA VAL A 69 -11.19 -1.73 38.89
C VAL A 69 -10.25 -2.89 38.62
N GLN A 70 -9.69 -2.96 37.44
CA GLN A 70 -8.94 -4.13 36.92
C GLN A 70 -7.43 -3.91 36.81
N GLY A 71 -6.97 -2.65 36.97
CA GLY A 71 -5.59 -2.29 36.64
C GLY A 71 -5.33 -2.26 35.14
N ILE A 72 -4.08 -2.09 34.77
CA ILE A 72 -3.62 -2.14 33.37
C ILE A 72 -3.29 -3.59 33.01
N MET A 73 -4.16 -4.25 32.25
CA MET A 73 -3.99 -5.64 31.80
C MET A 73 -2.83 -5.83 30.83
N GLN A 74 -2.62 -4.86 29.95
CA GLN A 74 -1.56 -4.90 28.95
C GLN A 74 -0.53 -3.81 29.22
N PRO A 75 0.76 -4.13 29.41
CA PRO A 75 1.80 -3.16 29.72
C PRO A 75 1.92 -2.07 28.65
N ILE A 76 2.39 -0.88 29.06
CA ILE A 76 2.71 0.22 28.16
C ILE A 76 4.08 -0.05 27.57
N LEU A 77 4.19 -0.06 26.24
CA LEU A 77 5.47 -0.26 25.56
C LEU A 77 6.27 1.05 25.56
N VAL A 78 7.47 1.00 26.12
CA VAL A 78 8.32 2.18 26.31
C VAL A 78 9.75 1.89 25.87
N ARG A 79 10.52 2.97 25.65
CA ARG A 79 11.96 2.91 25.48
C ARG A 79 12.65 3.96 26.35
N LYS A 80 13.85 3.67 26.80
CA LYS A 80 14.67 4.64 27.55
C LYS A 80 15.28 5.68 26.60
N LEU A 81 15.21 6.94 26.96
CA LEU A 81 15.84 8.03 26.23
C LEU A 81 17.25 8.27 26.77
N GLU A 82 18.26 8.07 25.94
CA GLU A 82 19.68 8.21 26.32
C GLU A 82 20.16 9.64 26.21
N SER A 83 19.48 10.50 25.45
CA SER A 83 19.91 11.87 25.16
C SER A 83 18.75 12.85 25.03
N GLY A 84 19.06 14.16 25.07
CA GLY A 84 18.09 15.25 24.92
C GLY A 84 17.49 15.73 26.24
N LYS A 85 16.47 16.61 26.18
CA LYS A 85 15.81 17.23 27.37
C LYS A 85 15.19 16.21 28.34
N ASN A 86 14.85 15.04 27.83
CA ASN A 86 14.20 13.96 28.58
C ASN A 86 15.13 12.75 28.79
N ALA A 87 16.46 12.95 28.74
CA ALA A 87 17.44 11.90 29.00
C ALA A 87 17.16 11.24 30.35
N GLY A 88 17.18 9.91 30.39
CA GLY A 88 16.87 9.10 31.57
C GLY A 88 15.37 8.78 31.73
N LYS A 89 14.46 9.47 31.04
CA LYS A 89 13.02 9.16 31.01
C LYS A 89 12.69 8.12 29.97
N TYR A 90 11.46 7.65 29.99
CA TYR A 90 10.95 6.61 29.09
C TYR A 90 9.91 7.19 28.13
N GLU A 91 10.19 7.07 26.83
CA GLU A 91 9.24 7.49 25.79
C GLU A 91 8.24 6.36 25.47
N ILE A 92 6.95 6.73 25.42
CA ILE A 92 5.89 5.80 25.09
C ILE A 92 5.91 5.52 23.59
N ILE A 93 6.16 4.25 23.21
CA ILE A 93 6.05 3.76 21.84
C ILE A 93 4.58 3.42 21.52
N ALA A 94 3.93 2.64 22.43
CA ALA A 94 2.54 2.26 22.30
C ALA A 94 1.84 2.24 23.67
N GLY A 95 0.55 2.60 23.70
CA GLY A 95 -0.26 2.63 24.92
C GLY A 95 -0.48 4.01 25.52
N GLU A 96 -0.35 5.09 24.76
CA GLU A 96 -0.60 6.48 25.21
C GLU A 96 -1.98 6.64 25.87
N ARG A 97 -3.06 6.01 25.33
CA ARG A 97 -4.39 6.05 25.95
C ARG A 97 -4.40 5.43 27.35
N ARG A 98 -3.69 4.29 27.50
CA ARG A 98 -3.56 3.60 28.82
C ARG A 98 -2.82 4.47 29.81
N SER A 99 -1.74 5.13 29.40
CA SER A 99 -0.99 6.07 30.23
C SER A 99 -1.86 7.24 30.70
N ARG A 100 -2.65 7.86 29.80
CA ARG A 100 -3.55 8.97 30.15
C ARG A 100 -4.71 8.52 31.02
N ALA A 101 -5.33 7.38 30.69
CA ALA A 101 -6.41 6.81 31.48
C ALA A 101 -5.93 6.41 32.89
N ALA A 102 -4.71 5.87 33.02
CA ALA A 102 -4.09 5.57 34.33
C ALA A 102 -3.91 6.83 35.19
N LYS A 103 -3.48 7.93 34.56
CA LYS A 103 -3.37 9.24 35.23
C LYS A 103 -4.75 9.73 35.73
N LEU A 104 -5.80 9.60 34.92
CA LEU A 104 -7.17 9.94 35.28
C LEU A 104 -7.71 9.00 36.35
N ALA A 105 -7.31 7.73 36.35
CA ALA A 105 -7.63 6.76 37.36
C ALA A 105 -6.93 7.00 38.72
N GLY A 106 -5.95 7.91 38.76
CA GLY A 106 -5.20 8.24 39.99
C GLY A 106 -4.11 7.23 40.32
N LEU A 107 -3.58 6.48 39.35
CA LEU A 107 -2.46 5.58 39.54
C LEU A 107 -1.14 6.37 39.53
N ASP A 108 -0.23 6.03 40.44
CA ASP A 108 1.11 6.62 40.48
C ASP A 108 2.09 5.86 39.57
N GLU A 109 1.92 4.55 39.48
CA GLU A 109 2.78 3.66 38.69
C GLU A 109 1.98 2.82 37.70
N VAL A 110 2.63 2.44 36.60
CA VAL A 110 2.01 1.63 35.54
C VAL A 110 2.97 0.51 35.09
N PRO A 111 2.43 -0.66 34.72
CA PRO A 111 3.22 -1.72 34.16
C PRO A 111 3.75 -1.32 32.78
N VAL A 112 5.03 -1.57 32.56
CA VAL A 112 5.73 -1.21 31.31
C VAL A 112 6.49 -2.40 30.74
N LEU A 113 6.68 -2.36 29.42
CA LEU A 113 7.58 -3.24 28.71
C LEU A 113 8.65 -2.37 28.05
N VAL A 114 9.88 -2.44 28.57
CA VAL A 114 10.99 -1.66 28.02
C VAL A 114 11.54 -2.37 26.78
N ARG A 115 11.68 -1.64 25.67
CA ARG A 115 12.39 -2.10 24.48
C ARG A 115 13.50 -1.13 24.14
N ASN A 116 14.72 -1.64 24.09
CA ASN A 116 15.86 -0.85 23.65
C ASN A 116 15.93 -0.86 22.13
N VAL A 117 15.28 0.12 21.49
CA VAL A 117 15.18 0.24 20.05
C VAL A 117 15.60 1.64 19.58
N PRO A 118 16.26 1.75 18.41
CA PRO A 118 16.60 3.05 17.80
C PRO A 118 15.34 3.91 17.56
N ASN A 119 15.55 5.23 17.43
CA ASN A 119 14.45 6.18 17.17
C ASN A 119 13.58 5.78 15.98
N GLU A 120 14.20 5.37 14.88
CA GLU A 120 13.51 4.97 13.65
C GLU A 120 12.66 3.72 13.86
N ALA A 121 13.19 2.73 14.58
CA ALA A 121 12.45 1.51 14.89
C ALA A 121 11.26 1.78 15.81
N ALA A 122 11.43 2.62 16.83
CA ALA A 122 10.34 3.03 17.72
C ALA A 122 9.23 3.76 16.97
N ALA A 123 9.60 4.67 16.07
CA ALA A 123 8.66 5.38 15.20
C ALA A 123 7.89 4.44 14.27
N ALA A 124 8.58 3.48 13.65
CA ALA A 124 7.97 2.47 12.81
C ALA A 124 7.00 1.57 13.59
N MET A 125 7.39 1.12 14.80
CA MET A 125 6.53 0.33 15.68
C MET A 125 5.26 1.07 16.07
N ALA A 126 5.37 2.35 16.46
CA ALA A 126 4.23 3.19 16.81
C ALA A 126 3.28 3.39 15.63
N LEU A 127 3.83 3.56 14.42
CA LEU A 127 3.04 3.69 13.20
C LEU A 127 2.35 2.37 12.83
N ILE A 128 3.04 1.23 12.95
CA ILE A 128 2.47 -0.09 12.68
C ILE A 128 1.33 -0.40 13.65
N GLU A 129 1.52 -0.16 14.96
CA GLU A 129 0.46 -0.34 15.95
C GLU A 129 -0.78 0.50 15.61
N ASN A 130 -0.55 1.75 15.23
CA ASN A 130 -1.65 2.64 14.86
C ASN A 130 -2.40 2.16 13.60
N ILE A 131 -1.71 1.58 12.60
CA ILE A 131 -2.34 1.04 11.39
C ILE A 131 -3.11 -0.26 11.70
N GLN A 132 -2.69 -1.04 12.68
CA GLN A 132 -3.35 -2.30 13.06
C GLN A 132 -4.64 -2.13 13.86
N ARG A 133 -5.08 -0.89 14.08
CA ARG A 133 -6.33 -0.61 14.81
C ARG A 133 -7.54 -0.98 13.95
N GLU A 134 -8.57 -1.51 14.59
CA GLU A 134 -9.80 -1.97 13.92
C GLU A 134 -10.71 -0.82 13.46
N ASP A 135 -10.54 0.38 14.02
CA ASP A 135 -11.40 1.56 13.79
C ASP A 135 -10.89 2.50 12.66
N LEU A 136 -9.81 2.13 11.94
CA LEU A 136 -9.29 2.92 10.85
C LEU A 136 -10.13 2.80 9.58
N ASN A 137 -10.35 3.95 8.91
CA ASN A 137 -10.90 3.90 7.58
C ASN A 137 -9.84 3.48 6.54
N PRO A 138 -10.25 2.99 5.36
CA PRO A 138 -9.31 2.49 4.35
C PRO A 138 -8.30 3.52 3.84
N LEU A 139 -8.62 4.81 3.86
CA LEU A 139 -7.69 5.87 3.43
C LEU A 139 -6.65 6.17 4.52
N GLU A 140 -7.03 6.14 5.78
CA GLU A 140 -6.09 6.27 6.89
C GLU A 140 -5.10 5.10 6.91
N GLU A 141 -5.59 3.87 6.70
CA GLU A 141 -4.73 2.69 6.55
C GLU A 141 -3.77 2.84 5.35
N ALA A 142 -4.27 3.32 4.21
CA ALA A 142 -3.46 3.59 3.02
C ALA A 142 -2.39 4.67 3.28
N GLN A 143 -2.74 5.74 3.98
CA GLN A 143 -1.80 6.81 4.36
C GLN A 143 -0.73 6.29 5.31
N GLY A 144 -1.10 5.50 6.30
CA GLY A 144 -0.17 4.84 7.21
C GLY A 144 0.81 3.93 6.47
N LEU A 145 0.32 3.07 5.57
CA LEU A 145 1.16 2.22 4.72
C LEU A 145 2.11 3.05 3.84
N ASN A 146 1.63 4.13 3.24
CA ASN A 146 2.46 5.01 2.42
C ASN A 146 3.57 5.67 3.23
N ARG A 147 3.27 6.06 4.49
CA ARG A 147 4.28 6.58 5.42
C ARG A 147 5.32 5.54 5.77
N LEU A 148 4.93 4.29 6.07
CA LEU A 148 5.88 3.19 6.31
C LEU A 148 6.84 3.01 5.13
N ILE A 149 6.35 3.10 3.91
CA ILE A 149 7.17 2.97 2.70
C ILE A 149 8.10 4.17 2.54
N LYS A 150 7.60 5.39 2.67
CA LYS A 150 8.36 6.62 2.37
C LYS A 150 9.33 7.02 3.47
N GLU A 151 8.90 6.94 4.74
CA GLU A 151 9.68 7.42 5.88
C GLU A 151 10.72 6.38 6.34
N PHE A 152 10.39 5.08 6.21
CA PHE A 152 11.25 3.99 6.68
C PHE A 152 11.86 3.15 5.55
N GLY A 153 11.66 3.54 4.28
CA GLY A 153 12.26 2.86 3.13
C GLY A 153 11.82 1.42 2.93
N LEU A 154 10.66 1.02 3.49
CA LEU A 154 10.14 -0.34 3.36
C LEU A 154 9.63 -0.60 1.94
N THR A 155 9.82 -1.83 1.47
CA THR A 155 9.14 -2.27 0.24
C THR A 155 7.64 -2.45 0.50
N HIS A 156 6.82 -2.40 -0.56
CA HIS A 156 5.38 -2.67 -0.45
C HIS A 156 5.06 -4.01 0.22
N GLU A 157 5.90 -5.03 -0.01
CA GLU A 157 5.75 -6.35 0.57
C GLU A 157 6.04 -6.35 2.08
N LEU A 158 7.13 -5.71 2.48
CA LEU A 158 7.51 -5.60 3.90
C LEU A 158 6.53 -4.74 4.69
N ALA A 159 6.06 -3.64 4.13
CA ALA A 159 5.04 -2.80 4.75
C ALA A 159 3.71 -3.56 4.93
N ALA A 160 3.26 -4.31 3.91
CA ALA A 160 2.08 -5.16 4.00
C ALA A 160 2.24 -6.23 5.10
N GLN A 161 3.39 -6.90 5.14
CA GLN A 161 3.70 -7.93 6.13
C GLN A 161 3.72 -7.35 7.56
N ALA A 162 4.30 -6.15 7.74
CA ALA A 162 4.37 -5.48 9.03
C ALA A 162 2.99 -5.20 9.63
N VAL A 163 2.00 -4.85 8.79
CA VAL A 163 0.62 -4.57 9.24
C VAL A 163 -0.31 -5.79 9.17
N GLY A 164 0.21 -6.98 8.87
CA GLY A 164 -0.58 -8.22 8.81
C GLY A 164 -1.48 -8.34 7.58
N ARG A 165 -1.19 -7.59 6.50
CA ARG A 165 -1.95 -7.62 5.24
C ARG A 165 -1.23 -8.41 4.15
N SER A 166 -1.97 -8.92 3.17
CA SER A 166 -1.37 -9.46 1.96
C SER A 166 -0.80 -8.34 1.08
N ARG A 167 0.22 -8.63 0.27
CA ARG A 167 0.78 -7.69 -0.70
C ARG A 167 -0.28 -7.09 -1.62
N SER A 168 -1.24 -7.91 -2.08
CA SER A 168 -2.32 -7.47 -2.95
C SER A 168 -3.30 -6.53 -2.24
N ALA A 169 -3.63 -6.79 -0.96
CA ALA A 169 -4.49 -5.92 -0.16
C ALA A 169 -3.81 -4.56 0.07
N ALA A 170 -2.55 -4.55 0.49
CA ALA A 170 -1.79 -3.30 0.68
C ALA A 170 -1.64 -2.50 -0.62
N SER A 171 -1.39 -3.16 -1.76
CA SER A 171 -1.34 -2.49 -3.06
C SER A 171 -2.68 -1.87 -3.45
N ASN A 172 -3.80 -2.53 -3.16
CA ASN A 172 -5.13 -1.98 -3.39
C ASN A 172 -5.42 -0.75 -2.51
N LEU A 173 -5.02 -0.78 -1.24
CA LEU A 173 -5.14 0.35 -0.33
C LEU A 173 -4.32 1.54 -0.82
N LEU A 174 -3.03 1.33 -1.14
CA LEU A 174 -2.15 2.40 -1.64
C LEU A 174 -2.68 3.07 -2.91
N ARG A 175 -3.37 2.31 -3.77
CA ARG A 175 -4.00 2.88 -4.98
C ARG A 175 -5.11 3.86 -4.67
N LEU A 176 -5.80 3.75 -3.52
CA LEU A 176 -6.85 4.69 -3.13
C LEU A 176 -6.33 6.13 -2.97
N LEU A 177 -5.06 6.31 -2.65
CA LEU A 177 -4.42 7.61 -2.57
C LEU A 177 -4.33 8.34 -3.93
N ASN A 178 -4.56 7.62 -5.04
CA ASN A 178 -4.61 8.21 -6.39
C ASN A 178 -6.01 8.71 -6.78
N LEU A 179 -7.02 8.49 -5.96
CA LEU A 179 -8.35 9.05 -6.18
C LEU A 179 -8.32 10.57 -6.07
N ALA A 180 -9.23 11.23 -6.78
CA ALA A 180 -9.46 12.66 -6.62
C ALA A 180 -9.95 12.98 -5.19
N ASP A 181 -9.52 14.10 -4.61
CA ASP A 181 -9.81 14.46 -3.23
C ASP A 181 -11.31 14.45 -2.87
N PRO A 182 -12.24 14.94 -3.73
CA PRO A 182 -13.68 14.81 -3.46
C PRO A 182 -14.16 13.36 -3.38
N VAL A 183 -13.58 12.46 -4.20
CA VAL A 183 -13.91 11.03 -4.17
C VAL A 183 -13.39 10.36 -2.91
N GLN A 184 -12.20 10.75 -2.44
CA GLN A 184 -11.67 10.31 -1.15
C GLN A 184 -12.59 10.75 0.00
N THR A 185 -13.08 12.00 -0.04
CA THR A 185 -14.02 12.51 0.96
C THR A 185 -15.33 11.70 0.98
N MET A 186 -15.89 11.36 -0.19
CA MET A 186 -17.09 10.51 -0.29
C MET A 186 -16.86 9.11 0.25
N LEU A 187 -15.67 8.53 0.01
CA LEU A 187 -15.28 7.23 0.57
C LEU A 187 -15.17 7.28 2.10
N MET A 188 -14.60 8.36 2.66
CA MET A 188 -14.51 8.56 4.10
C MET A 188 -15.86 8.77 4.76
N ALA A 189 -16.80 9.46 4.08
CA ALA A 189 -18.15 9.68 4.56
C ALA A 189 -19.04 8.42 4.50
N GLY A 190 -18.57 7.35 3.81
CA GLY A 190 -19.37 6.15 3.59
C GLY A 190 -20.38 6.26 2.45
N ASP A 191 -20.30 7.32 1.65
CA ASP A 191 -21.13 7.50 0.45
C ASP A 191 -20.75 6.52 -0.67
N LEU A 192 -19.50 6.05 -0.64
CA LEU A 192 -18.94 5.09 -1.57
C LEU A 192 -18.28 3.92 -0.81
N ASP A 193 -18.47 2.72 -1.32
CA ASP A 193 -17.76 1.53 -0.83
C ASP A 193 -16.38 1.38 -1.47
N MET A 194 -15.52 0.55 -0.87
CA MET A 194 -14.22 0.17 -1.40
C MET A 194 -14.26 -0.37 -2.85
N GLY A 195 -15.34 -1.09 -3.20
CA GLY A 195 -15.56 -1.60 -4.56
C GLY A 195 -15.74 -0.46 -5.56
N HIS A 196 -16.56 0.54 -5.23
CA HIS A 196 -16.78 1.74 -6.02
C HIS A 196 -15.47 2.52 -6.21
N ALA A 197 -14.75 2.76 -5.12
CA ALA A 197 -13.47 3.47 -5.14
C ALA A 197 -12.44 2.79 -6.04
N ARG A 198 -12.34 1.44 -6.00
CA ARG A 198 -11.45 0.66 -6.86
C ARG A 198 -11.83 0.75 -8.34
N ALA A 199 -13.11 0.70 -8.67
CA ALA A 199 -13.58 0.84 -10.05
C ALA A 199 -13.21 2.22 -10.61
N LEU A 200 -13.41 3.29 -9.83
CA LEU A 200 -13.13 4.68 -10.21
C LEU A 200 -11.63 4.95 -10.51
N LEU A 201 -10.71 4.15 -9.97
CA LEU A 201 -9.28 4.29 -10.26
C LEU A 201 -8.88 4.09 -11.74
N ALA A 202 -9.76 3.54 -12.56
CA ALA A 202 -9.55 3.39 -14.00
C ALA A 202 -9.77 4.69 -14.80
N LEU A 203 -10.34 5.71 -14.17
CA LEU A 203 -10.70 6.99 -14.78
C LEU A 203 -9.69 8.09 -14.42
N ASP A 204 -9.62 9.15 -15.21
CA ASP A 204 -8.94 10.38 -14.83
C ASP A 204 -9.68 11.12 -13.69
N ARG A 205 -8.98 12.04 -13.00
CA ARG A 205 -9.51 12.70 -11.81
C ARG A 205 -10.84 13.44 -12.02
N ALA A 206 -11.05 14.08 -13.16
CA ALA A 206 -12.28 14.82 -13.44
C ALA A 206 -13.46 13.86 -13.65
N THR A 207 -13.23 12.81 -14.43
CA THR A 207 -14.24 11.77 -14.70
C THR A 207 -14.54 10.94 -13.44
N GLN A 208 -13.54 10.72 -12.55
CA GLN A 208 -13.77 10.10 -11.25
C GLN A 208 -14.82 10.84 -10.44
N ILE A 209 -14.73 12.18 -10.36
CA ILE A 209 -15.68 13.01 -9.60
C ILE A 209 -17.09 12.90 -10.18
N THR A 210 -17.21 13.01 -11.51
CA THR A 210 -18.51 12.90 -12.19
C THR A 210 -19.14 11.52 -11.99
N ALA A 211 -18.35 10.45 -12.16
CA ALA A 211 -18.81 9.08 -11.97
C ALA A 211 -19.18 8.80 -10.50
N ALA A 212 -18.39 9.28 -9.53
CA ALA A 212 -18.66 9.15 -8.11
C ALA A 212 -20.01 9.78 -7.73
N ASN A 213 -20.27 11.00 -8.20
CA ASN A 213 -21.55 11.67 -7.99
C ASN A 213 -22.73 10.88 -8.59
N GLN A 214 -22.56 10.29 -9.79
CA GLN A 214 -23.60 9.45 -10.40
C GLN A 214 -23.84 8.17 -9.60
N ILE A 215 -22.79 7.52 -9.12
CA ILE A 215 -22.88 6.30 -8.30
C ILE A 215 -23.65 6.61 -7.02
N ASN A 216 -23.30 7.68 -6.32
CA ASN A 216 -23.97 8.06 -5.07
C ASN A 216 -25.43 8.49 -5.30
N ALA A 217 -25.69 9.35 -6.30
CA ALA A 217 -27.04 9.84 -6.60
C ALA A 217 -28.02 8.73 -7.01
N LYS A 218 -27.54 7.73 -7.77
CA LYS A 218 -28.36 6.61 -8.25
C LYS A 218 -28.30 5.38 -7.34
N LYS A 219 -27.53 5.42 -6.26
CA LYS A 219 -27.28 4.31 -5.33
C LYS A 219 -26.87 3.02 -6.07
N LEU A 220 -25.95 3.13 -7.02
CA LEU A 220 -25.52 2.04 -7.86
C LEU A 220 -24.77 1.00 -7.01
N SER A 221 -24.99 -0.27 -7.33
CA SER A 221 -24.17 -1.38 -6.82
C SER A 221 -22.76 -1.33 -7.42
N VAL A 222 -21.81 -2.04 -6.79
CA VAL A 222 -20.41 -2.11 -7.28
C VAL A 222 -20.37 -2.61 -8.74
N ARG A 223 -21.18 -3.60 -9.12
CA ARG A 223 -21.24 -4.14 -10.49
C ARG A 223 -21.76 -3.12 -11.50
N GLU A 224 -22.76 -2.32 -11.13
CA GLU A 224 -23.29 -1.26 -11.97
C GLU A 224 -22.29 -0.11 -12.12
N ALA A 225 -21.58 0.23 -11.04
CA ALA A 225 -20.49 1.19 -11.06
C ALA A 225 -19.33 0.73 -11.97
N GLU A 226 -18.92 -0.54 -11.92
CA GLU A 226 -17.93 -1.10 -12.85
C GLU A 226 -18.40 -0.99 -14.31
N SER A 227 -19.69 -1.24 -14.57
CA SER A 227 -20.27 -1.10 -15.90
C SER A 227 -20.30 0.36 -16.38
N LEU A 228 -20.62 1.31 -15.48
CA LEU A 228 -20.57 2.73 -15.74
C LEU A 228 -19.12 3.18 -16.06
N VAL A 229 -18.17 2.80 -15.25
CA VAL A 229 -16.75 3.11 -15.45
C VAL A 229 -16.25 2.59 -16.79
N LYS A 230 -16.62 1.35 -17.15
CA LYS A 230 -16.25 0.77 -18.45
C LYS A 230 -16.83 1.56 -19.62
N LYS A 231 -18.08 2.04 -19.53
CA LYS A 231 -18.69 2.90 -20.56
C LYS A 231 -17.95 4.23 -20.66
N LEU A 232 -17.74 4.94 -19.54
CA LEU A 232 -17.02 6.20 -19.53
C LEU A 232 -15.60 6.07 -20.05
N SER A 233 -14.87 5.01 -19.67
CA SER A 233 -13.52 4.73 -20.17
C SER A 233 -13.52 4.47 -21.69
N ALA A 234 -14.55 3.78 -22.22
CA ALA A 234 -14.68 3.56 -23.65
C ALA A 234 -14.99 4.85 -24.41
N GLU A 235 -15.85 5.71 -23.87
CA GLU A 235 -16.17 7.03 -24.46
C GLU A 235 -14.96 7.96 -24.49
N PHE A 236 -14.11 7.94 -23.44
CA PHE A 236 -12.83 8.66 -23.43
C PHE A 236 -11.80 8.10 -24.42
N ASN A 237 -11.80 6.80 -24.64
CA ASN A 237 -10.94 6.19 -25.67
C ASN A 237 -11.44 6.48 -27.10
N LEU A 238 -12.70 6.90 -27.26
CA LEU A 238 -13.28 7.37 -28.54
C LEU A 238 -12.99 8.84 -28.81
N VAL A 239 -12.55 9.64 -27.84
CA VAL A 239 -11.97 10.96 -28.09
C VAL A 239 -10.68 10.73 -28.86
N PRO A 240 -10.50 11.24 -30.10
CA PRO A 240 -9.36 10.87 -30.94
C PRO A 240 -8.07 11.22 -30.22
N GLN A 241 -7.36 10.19 -29.76
CA GLN A 241 -5.94 10.35 -29.47
C GLN A 241 -5.33 11.04 -30.68
N LYS A 242 -4.47 12.05 -30.44
CA LYS A 242 -3.70 12.73 -31.50
C LYS A 242 -3.46 11.78 -32.65
N PRO A 243 -3.78 12.12 -33.90
CA PRO A 243 -3.76 11.19 -35.01
C PRO A 243 -2.42 10.44 -34.97
N LYS A 244 -2.47 9.11 -34.81
CA LYS A 244 -1.31 8.26 -35.06
C LYS A 244 -0.78 8.77 -36.40
N LYS A 245 0.45 9.28 -36.41
CA LYS A 245 1.10 9.71 -37.64
C LYS A 245 0.75 8.69 -38.69
N GLU A 246 0.05 9.12 -39.75
CA GLU A 246 -0.32 8.20 -40.83
C GLU A 246 0.93 7.47 -41.29
N LYS A 247 0.87 6.14 -41.25
CA LYS A 247 1.93 5.28 -41.75
C LYS A 247 2.15 5.71 -43.20
N SER A 248 3.42 5.85 -43.63
CA SER A 248 3.72 6.19 -45.01
C SER A 248 3.09 5.16 -45.95
N ARG A 249 2.76 5.58 -47.18
CA ARG A 249 2.19 4.66 -48.18
C ARG A 249 3.06 3.43 -48.39
N ASP A 250 4.39 3.62 -48.33
CA ASP A 250 5.36 2.53 -48.46
C ASP A 250 5.26 1.53 -47.30
N MET A 251 5.05 2.01 -46.08
CA MET A 251 4.87 1.11 -44.92
C MET A 251 3.57 0.30 -44.98
N LYS A 252 2.47 0.92 -45.43
CA LYS A 252 1.20 0.19 -45.65
C LYS A 252 1.37 -0.88 -46.73
N ARG A 253 2.04 -0.57 -47.82
CA ARG A 253 2.31 -1.54 -48.89
C ARG A 253 3.15 -2.72 -48.40
N VAL A 254 4.18 -2.48 -47.57
CA VAL A 254 4.99 -3.55 -46.97
C VAL A 254 4.16 -4.39 -46.00
N GLU A 255 3.27 -3.78 -45.20
CA GLU A 255 2.35 -4.51 -44.33
C GLU A 255 1.39 -5.41 -45.11
N GLU A 256 0.82 -4.92 -46.23
CA GLU A 256 -0.04 -5.68 -47.13
C GLU A 256 0.71 -6.84 -47.79
N GLU A 257 1.87 -6.57 -48.38
CA GLU A 257 2.71 -7.60 -49.01
C GLU A 257 3.12 -8.71 -48.01
N LEU A 258 3.52 -8.34 -46.82
CA LEU A 258 3.86 -9.32 -45.75
C LEU A 258 2.63 -10.08 -45.24
N SER A 259 1.49 -9.42 -45.13
CA SER A 259 0.24 -10.05 -44.68
C SER A 259 -0.25 -11.08 -45.69
N ASP A 260 -0.16 -10.78 -46.98
CA ASP A 260 -0.51 -11.69 -48.08
C ASP A 260 0.45 -12.89 -48.13
N LEU A 261 1.75 -12.65 -48.03
CA LEU A 261 2.77 -13.69 -48.02
C LEU A 261 2.62 -14.67 -46.86
N LEU A 262 2.37 -14.13 -45.68
CA LEU A 262 2.30 -14.91 -44.43
C LEU A 262 0.88 -15.42 -44.12
N THR A 263 -0.12 -14.94 -44.86
CA THR A 263 -1.55 -15.22 -44.57
C THR A 263 -1.91 -14.93 -43.11
N ALA A 264 -1.34 -13.83 -42.58
CA ALA A 264 -1.51 -13.41 -41.19
C ALA A 264 -1.50 -11.88 -41.11
N GLN A 265 -2.14 -11.32 -40.12
CA GLN A 265 -2.12 -9.86 -39.93
C GLN A 265 -0.72 -9.40 -39.47
N VAL A 266 -0.10 -8.55 -40.26
CA VAL A 266 1.23 -7.99 -40.01
C VAL A 266 1.11 -6.50 -39.73
N GLU A 267 1.81 -6.02 -38.68
CA GLU A 267 1.90 -4.61 -38.32
C GLU A 267 3.37 -4.18 -38.21
N VAL A 268 3.77 -3.17 -38.95
CA VAL A 268 5.09 -2.56 -38.83
C VAL A 268 5.05 -1.38 -37.89
N ARG A 269 5.85 -1.40 -36.81
CA ARG A 269 5.91 -0.39 -35.77
C ARG A 269 7.28 0.27 -35.76
N VAL A 270 7.36 1.56 -36.08
CA VAL A 270 8.59 2.35 -35.95
C VAL A 270 8.72 2.81 -34.48
N LYS A 271 9.82 2.42 -33.82
CA LYS A 271 10.09 2.77 -32.40
C LYS A 271 10.93 4.05 -32.26
N LYS A 272 11.95 4.22 -33.10
CA LYS A 272 12.82 5.41 -33.07
C LYS A 272 13.51 5.66 -34.41
N ARG A 273 13.93 6.91 -34.64
CA ARG A 273 14.80 7.30 -35.75
C ARG A 273 16.24 7.44 -35.29
N VAL A 274 17.16 6.81 -35.96
CA VAL A 274 18.58 6.82 -35.62
C VAL A 274 19.36 7.37 -36.82
N LYS A 275 20.34 8.25 -36.59
CA LYS A 275 21.20 8.77 -37.63
C LYS A 275 22.38 7.81 -37.81
N ARG A 276 22.42 7.06 -38.92
CA ARG A 276 23.54 6.20 -39.29
C ARG A 276 24.14 6.69 -40.60
N HIS A 277 25.45 6.84 -40.69
CA HIS A 277 26.20 7.27 -41.89
C HIS A 277 25.61 8.54 -42.52
N GLY A 278 25.15 9.51 -41.73
CA GLY A 278 24.58 10.76 -42.24
C GLY A 278 23.13 10.68 -42.71
N LYS A 279 22.51 9.50 -42.78
CA LYS A 279 21.09 9.29 -43.13
C LYS A 279 20.26 8.95 -41.91
N LEU A 280 19.01 9.42 -41.89
CA LEU A 280 18.02 9.07 -40.86
C LEU A 280 17.39 7.74 -41.26
N GLU A 281 17.58 6.72 -40.43
CA GLU A 281 17.01 5.38 -40.57
C GLU A 281 15.94 5.15 -39.49
N ASP A 282 14.79 4.58 -39.90
CA ASP A 282 13.71 4.21 -39.00
C ASP A 282 13.99 2.80 -38.44
N MET A 283 14.11 2.71 -37.11
CA MET A 283 14.24 1.43 -36.40
C MET A 283 12.88 1.03 -35.78
N GLY A 284 12.49 -0.20 -36.00
CA GLY A 284 11.19 -0.68 -35.54
C GLY A 284 11.14 -2.19 -35.32
N GLU A 285 9.94 -2.69 -35.21
CA GLU A 285 9.60 -4.10 -35.11
C GLU A 285 8.46 -4.45 -36.08
N VAL A 286 8.44 -5.68 -36.53
CA VAL A 286 7.34 -6.27 -37.29
C VAL A 286 6.58 -7.20 -36.31
N ALA A 287 5.31 -6.92 -36.09
CA ALA A 287 4.43 -7.73 -35.26
C ALA A 287 3.50 -8.56 -36.14
N ILE A 288 3.47 -9.87 -35.93
CA ILE A 288 2.63 -10.80 -36.66
C ILE A 288 1.64 -11.41 -35.68
N GLN A 289 0.35 -11.33 -35.97
CA GLN A 289 -0.71 -11.92 -35.14
C GLN A 289 -0.97 -13.37 -35.58
N PHE A 290 -1.10 -14.28 -34.61
CA PHE A 290 -1.44 -15.66 -34.87
C PHE A 290 -2.57 -16.12 -33.96
N GLY A 291 -3.45 -17.00 -34.46
CA GLY A 291 -4.64 -17.46 -33.73
C GLY A 291 -4.43 -18.74 -32.90
N SER A 292 -3.39 -19.54 -33.22
CA SER A 292 -3.06 -20.78 -32.53
C SER A 292 -1.58 -21.11 -32.63
N LEU A 293 -1.08 -22.04 -31.82
CA LEU A 293 0.31 -22.52 -31.90
C LEU A 293 0.61 -23.19 -33.25
N ASP A 294 -0.37 -23.89 -33.83
CA ASP A 294 -0.23 -24.49 -35.16
C ASP A 294 -0.07 -23.42 -36.25
N ALA A 295 -0.87 -22.35 -36.17
CA ALA A 295 -0.72 -21.20 -37.07
C ALA A 295 0.65 -20.54 -36.94
N LEU A 296 1.22 -20.46 -35.72
CA LEU A 296 2.56 -19.97 -35.47
C LEU A 296 3.63 -20.84 -36.11
N ASN A 297 3.52 -22.16 -36.01
CA ASN A 297 4.45 -23.10 -36.65
C ASN A 297 4.40 -22.94 -38.18
N GLY A 298 3.21 -22.86 -38.77
CA GLY A 298 3.04 -22.63 -40.20
C GLY A 298 3.65 -21.27 -40.67
N LEU A 299 3.58 -20.23 -39.83
CA LEU A 299 4.23 -18.94 -40.07
C LEU A 299 5.77 -19.06 -40.06
N ILE A 300 6.32 -19.81 -39.10
CA ILE A 300 7.77 -20.06 -38.98
C ILE A 300 8.28 -20.80 -40.21
N ASP A 301 7.56 -21.82 -40.70
CA ASP A 301 7.95 -22.59 -41.85
C ASP A 301 7.94 -21.73 -43.15
N ARG A 302 6.95 -20.86 -43.31
CA ARG A 302 6.93 -19.89 -44.43
C ARG A 302 8.09 -18.88 -44.35
N LEU A 303 8.40 -18.37 -43.14
CA LEU A 303 9.55 -17.47 -42.95
C LEU A 303 10.89 -18.15 -43.21
N ARG A 304 10.98 -19.49 -43.07
CA ARG A 304 12.18 -20.28 -43.41
C ARG A 304 12.25 -20.66 -44.89
N GLY A 305 11.24 -20.28 -45.68
CA GLY A 305 11.20 -20.62 -47.12
C GLY A 305 10.87 -22.10 -47.39
N GLN A 306 10.33 -22.82 -46.41
CA GLN A 306 9.85 -24.18 -46.56
C GLN A 306 8.38 -24.11 -46.97
N SER A 307 8.02 -24.63 -48.11
CA SER A 307 6.63 -24.80 -48.53
C SER A 307 5.95 -25.82 -47.57
N PRO A 308 4.70 -25.57 -47.14
CA PRO A 308 3.97 -26.57 -46.34
C PRO A 308 3.80 -27.86 -47.14
N SER A 309 4.24 -28.96 -46.55
CA SER A 309 4.01 -30.32 -47.06
C SER A 309 2.53 -30.72 -46.94
#